data_04a4e88ae837cbf78427fb656dc4c77e
#
_entry.id   04a4e88ae837cbf78427fb656dc4c77e
#
_cell.length_a   1.000
_cell.length_b   1.000
_cell.length_c   1.000
_cell.angle_alpha   90.00
_cell.angle_beta   90.00
_cell.angle_gamma   90.00
#
_symmetry.space_group_name_H-M   'P 1'
#
loop_
_entity.id
_entity.type
_entity.pdbx_description
1 polymer ?
#
loop_
_entity_poly.entity_id
_entity_poly.type
_entity_poly.pdbx_seq_one_letter_code
_entity_poly.pdbx_strand_id
1 'polypeptide(L)'
;MRPLTDHTPKPLLEVGGKPLIVWHIENLVRAGICELVINHAHLGAQIEKALGDGSRFGAHIQYSSEGKALETAGGIAYALHLLGDEPFAVINGDIFCDYDFAKLREWAAALKADGDAAHLVLVNNPAQHPNGDFGLQRQRITDSTPKLTFSGIGIYRPALFKDIPRGNIAPLAPLLRAQIALGKVSGEHHQGLWVDVGTPQRLAELDTQVRTLHNAP
;
A
#
# COMPACT_ATOMS: atom_id res chain seq x y z
N MET A 1 -7.51 6.19 15.67
CA MET A 1 -8.71 6.35 14.80
C MET A 1 -10.05 6.15 15.52
N ARG A 2 -10.08 5.48 16.68
CA ARG A 2 -11.32 5.43 17.49
C ARG A 2 -11.75 6.84 17.91
N PRO A 3 -13.06 7.15 17.94
CA PRO A 3 -14.18 6.22 17.73
C PRO A 3 -14.58 5.99 16.27
N LEU A 4 -14.02 6.72 15.29
CA LEU A 4 -14.42 6.65 13.88
C LEU A 4 -14.35 5.22 13.31
N THR A 5 -13.32 4.47 13.68
CA THR A 5 -13.09 3.11 13.17
C THR A 5 -13.83 2.02 13.94
N ASP A 6 -14.65 2.37 14.92
CA ASP A 6 -15.51 1.40 15.59
C ASP A 6 -16.70 0.97 14.69
N HIS A 7 -17.11 1.83 13.76
CA HIS A 7 -18.26 1.63 12.89
C HIS A 7 -17.95 1.70 11.39
N THR A 8 -16.80 2.26 11.01
CA THR A 8 -16.38 2.41 9.61
C THR A 8 -14.97 1.90 9.44
N PRO A 9 -14.69 0.95 8.52
CA PRO A 9 -13.33 0.51 8.28
C PRO A 9 -12.49 1.67 7.74
N LYS A 10 -11.24 1.76 8.19
CA LYS A 10 -10.34 2.89 7.91
C LYS A 10 -10.24 3.25 6.42
N PRO A 11 -10.16 2.28 5.47
CA PRO A 11 -10.13 2.60 4.04
C PRO A 11 -11.40 3.28 3.49
N LEU A 12 -12.52 3.18 4.21
CA LEU A 12 -13.78 3.84 3.84
C LEU A 12 -13.98 5.22 4.48
N LEU A 13 -13.04 5.70 5.29
CA LEU A 13 -13.09 7.08 5.79
C LEU A 13 -12.91 8.05 4.63
N GLU A 14 -13.71 9.12 4.61
CA GLU A 14 -13.75 10.05 3.51
C GLU A 14 -12.69 11.16 3.61
N VAL A 15 -12.13 11.49 2.45
CA VAL A 15 -11.24 12.61 2.22
C VAL A 15 -11.65 13.27 0.90
N GLY A 16 -11.90 14.57 0.89
CA GLY A 16 -12.35 15.27 -0.31
C GLY A 16 -13.70 14.79 -0.83
N GLY A 17 -14.54 14.23 0.05
CA GLY A 17 -15.90 13.74 -0.30
C GLY A 17 -15.93 12.33 -0.90
N LYS A 18 -14.83 11.57 -0.87
CA LYS A 18 -14.82 10.15 -1.26
C LYS A 18 -13.92 9.31 -0.34
N PRO A 19 -14.20 7.98 -0.19
CA PRO A 19 -13.40 7.07 0.62
C PRO A 19 -11.93 7.03 0.20
N LEU A 20 -11.01 6.90 1.17
CA LEU A 20 -9.56 6.80 0.92
C LEU A 20 -9.22 5.72 -0.12
N ILE A 21 -9.80 4.55 0.00
CA ILE A 21 -9.52 3.43 -0.92
C ILE A 21 -9.97 3.74 -2.36
N VAL A 22 -11.00 4.57 -2.54
CA VAL A 22 -11.49 4.94 -3.88
C VAL A 22 -10.48 5.81 -4.62
N TRP A 23 -9.73 6.67 -3.92
CA TRP A 23 -8.62 7.42 -4.51
C TRP A 23 -7.57 6.48 -5.11
N HIS A 24 -7.23 5.41 -4.39
CA HIS A 24 -6.28 4.41 -4.90
C HIS A 24 -6.84 3.65 -6.10
N ILE A 25 -8.08 3.18 -6.02
CA ILE A 25 -8.73 2.45 -7.12
C ILE A 25 -8.73 3.29 -8.40
N GLU A 26 -9.19 4.55 -8.32
CA GLU A 26 -9.25 5.45 -9.48
C GLU A 26 -7.86 5.74 -10.06
N ASN A 27 -6.85 5.93 -9.21
CA ASN A 27 -5.48 6.17 -9.66
C ASN A 27 -4.86 4.91 -10.29
N LEU A 28 -5.12 3.73 -9.75
CA LEU A 28 -4.69 2.45 -10.33
C LEU A 28 -5.34 2.20 -11.69
N VAL A 29 -6.65 2.39 -11.80
CA VAL A 29 -7.38 2.26 -13.08
C VAL A 29 -6.86 3.26 -14.12
N ARG A 30 -6.61 4.50 -13.73
CA ARG A 30 -6.01 5.52 -14.62
C ARG A 30 -4.60 5.11 -15.09
N ALA A 31 -3.85 4.39 -14.25
CA ALA A 31 -2.54 3.81 -14.61
C ALA A 31 -2.67 2.50 -15.42
N GLY A 32 -3.88 2.05 -15.77
CA GLY A 32 -4.14 0.81 -16.49
C GLY A 32 -3.98 -0.46 -15.64
N ILE A 33 -4.09 -0.35 -14.31
CA ILE A 33 -4.07 -1.47 -13.35
C ILE A 33 -5.50 -1.68 -12.87
N CYS A 34 -6.21 -2.62 -13.50
CA CYS A 34 -7.64 -2.84 -13.28
C CYS A 34 -7.96 -4.11 -12.48
N GLU A 35 -7.04 -5.09 -12.42
CA GLU A 35 -7.22 -6.31 -11.63
C GLU A 35 -6.75 -6.05 -10.20
N LEU A 36 -7.66 -6.04 -9.24
CA LEU A 36 -7.38 -5.66 -7.87
C LEU A 36 -7.78 -6.77 -6.89
N VAL A 37 -6.94 -6.98 -5.89
CA VAL A 37 -7.26 -7.84 -4.74
C VAL A 37 -7.27 -6.98 -3.49
N ILE A 38 -8.37 -7.00 -2.75
CA ILE A 38 -8.52 -6.23 -1.51
C ILE A 38 -8.54 -7.17 -0.31
N ASN A 39 -7.49 -7.10 0.51
CA ASN A 39 -7.43 -7.80 1.79
C ASN A 39 -8.22 -7.04 2.84
N HIS A 40 -9.00 -7.75 3.62
CA HIS A 40 -9.72 -7.16 4.74
C HIS A 40 -9.93 -8.15 5.89
N ALA A 41 -10.08 -7.62 7.11
CA ALA A 41 -10.45 -8.37 8.30
C ALA A 41 -11.58 -7.65 9.07
N HIS A 42 -11.26 -6.56 9.75
CA HIS A 42 -12.22 -5.80 10.53
C HIS A 42 -13.23 -5.06 9.63
N LEU A 43 -14.53 -5.28 9.86
CA LEU A 43 -15.63 -4.66 9.11
C LEU A 43 -15.56 -4.88 7.57
N GLY A 44 -14.94 -5.98 7.12
CA GLY A 44 -14.69 -6.25 5.70
C GLY A 44 -15.93 -6.25 4.84
N ALA A 45 -17.06 -6.77 5.35
CA ALA A 45 -18.34 -6.75 4.63
C ALA A 45 -18.81 -5.34 4.22
N GLN A 46 -18.42 -4.30 4.96
CA GLN A 46 -18.70 -2.92 4.57
C GLN A 46 -17.86 -2.49 3.37
N ILE A 47 -16.61 -2.94 3.28
CA ILE A 47 -15.72 -2.68 2.14
C ILE A 47 -16.30 -3.34 0.89
N GLU A 48 -16.65 -4.63 0.97
CA GLU A 48 -17.27 -5.36 -0.13
C GLU A 48 -18.58 -4.72 -0.59
N LYS A 49 -19.45 -4.34 0.35
CA LYS A 49 -20.71 -3.64 0.05
C LYS A 49 -20.47 -2.28 -0.60
N ALA A 50 -19.46 -1.55 -0.13
CA ALA A 50 -19.16 -0.20 -0.63
C ALA A 50 -18.51 -0.21 -2.02
N LEU A 51 -17.72 -1.20 -2.37
CA LEU A 51 -16.95 -1.23 -3.61
C LEU A 51 -17.56 -2.15 -4.66
N GLY A 52 -18.31 -3.19 -4.27
CA GLY A 52 -18.87 -4.18 -5.17
C GLY A 52 -17.78 -4.97 -5.89
N ASP A 53 -18.02 -5.33 -7.13
CA ASP A 53 -17.06 -6.00 -8.01
C ASP A 53 -16.02 -5.05 -8.66
N GLY A 54 -16.11 -3.75 -8.37
CA GLY A 54 -15.22 -2.72 -8.92
C GLY A 54 -15.65 -2.16 -10.27
N SER A 55 -16.63 -2.74 -10.94
CA SER A 55 -17.05 -2.37 -12.31
C SER A 55 -17.39 -0.89 -12.46
N ARG A 56 -18.02 -0.28 -11.44
CA ARG A 56 -18.35 1.16 -11.44
C ARG A 56 -17.13 2.09 -11.46
N PHE A 57 -15.94 1.57 -11.12
CA PHE A 57 -14.66 2.30 -11.17
C PHE A 57 -13.84 1.94 -12.40
N GLY A 58 -14.29 0.98 -13.23
CA GLY A 58 -13.50 0.40 -14.31
C GLY A 58 -12.46 -0.61 -13.83
N ALA A 59 -12.62 -1.16 -12.63
CA ALA A 59 -11.79 -2.20 -12.05
C ALA A 59 -12.53 -3.53 -11.96
N HIS A 60 -11.78 -4.61 -11.74
CA HIS A 60 -12.26 -5.92 -11.33
C HIS A 60 -11.68 -6.23 -9.95
N ILE A 61 -12.52 -6.27 -8.94
CA ILE A 61 -12.11 -6.44 -7.54
C ILE A 61 -12.44 -7.85 -7.06
N GLN A 62 -11.40 -8.54 -6.57
CA GLN A 62 -11.53 -9.77 -5.80
C GLN A 62 -11.22 -9.48 -4.33
N TYR A 63 -11.85 -10.19 -3.41
CA TYR A 63 -11.68 -9.98 -1.98
C TYR A 63 -10.98 -11.14 -1.32
N SER A 64 -10.04 -10.83 -0.42
CA SER A 64 -9.34 -11.77 0.43
C SER A 64 -9.72 -11.52 1.89
N SER A 65 -10.74 -12.24 2.39
CA SER A 65 -11.21 -12.13 3.77
C SER A 65 -10.33 -12.94 4.71
N GLU A 66 -9.58 -12.25 5.57
CA GLU A 66 -8.62 -12.88 6.49
C GLU A 66 -9.27 -13.46 7.76
N GLY A 67 -10.50 -13.07 8.04
CA GLY A 67 -11.20 -13.42 9.31
C GLY A 67 -10.61 -12.71 10.53
N LYS A 68 -9.31 -12.73 10.69
CA LYS A 68 -8.52 -11.98 11.69
C LYS A 68 -7.35 -11.28 10.99
N ALA A 69 -6.90 -10.15 11.51
CA ALA A 69 -5.75 -9.43 10.95
C ALA A 69 -4.49 -10.30 10.98
N LEU A 70 -3.84 -10.49 9.83
CA LEU A 70 -2.66 -11.33 9.65
C LEU A 70 -1.36 -10.52 9.52
N GLU A 71 -1.42 -9.23 9.72
CA GLU A 71 -0.36 -8.28 9.37
C GLU A 71 -0.04 -8.30 7.85
N THR A 72 0.84 -7.41 7.39
CA THR A 72 0.99 -7.17 5.93
C THR A 72 1.46 -8.42 5.18
N ALA A 73 2.53 -9.07 5.63
CA ALA A 73 3.05 -10.24 4.90
C ALA A 73 2.13 -11.46 5.02
N GLY A 74 1.50 -11.66 6.17
CA GLY A 74 0.52 -12.73 6.36
C GLY A 74 -0.72 -12.54 5.50
N GLY A 75 -1.24 -11.31 5.38
CA GLY A 75 -2.36 -10.98 4.50
C GLY A 75 -2.01 -11.20 3.02
N ILE A 76 -0.82 -10.78 2.58
CA ILE A 76 -0.34 -11.05 1.22
C ILE A 76 -0.24 -12.56 0.96
N ALA A 77 0.40 -13.31 1.87
CA ALA A 77 0.52 -14.76 1.75
C ALA A 77 -0.84 -15.45 1.68
N TYR A 78 -1.82 -14.94 2.43
CA TYR A 78 -3.20 -15.45 2.39
C TYR A 78 -3.87 -15.23 1.04
N ALA A 79 -3.56 -14.12 0.38
CA ALA A 79 -4.12 -13.71 -0.91
C ALA A 79 -3.35 -14.24 -2.13
N LEU A 80 -2.19 -14.90 -1.99
CA LEU A 80 -1.32 -15.30 -3.11
C LEU A 80 -2.05 -16.07 -4.22
N HIS A 81 -3.03 -16.91 -3.88
CA HIS A 81 -3.81 -17.68 -4.86
C HIS A 81 -4.66 -16.80 -5.79
N LEU A 82 -4.87 -15.52 -5.46
CA LEU A 82 -5.58 -14.53 -6.27
C LEU A 82 -4.61 -13.63 -7.05
N LEU A 83 -3.33 -13.56 -6.65
CA LEU A 83 -2.35 -12.61 -7.20
C LEU A 83 -1.56 -13.16 -8.39
N GLY A 84 -1.59 -14.48 -8.61
CA GLY A 84 -0.82 -15.12 -9.68
C GLY A 84 0.68 -15.20 -9.40
N ASP A 85 1.48 -15.44 -10.46
CA ASP A 85 2.91 -15.69 -10.38
C ASP A 85 3.78 -14.49 -10.80
N GLU A 86 3.19 -13.43 -11.32
CA GLU A 86 3.90 -12.21 -11.73
C GLU A 86 4.11 -11.26 -10.54
N PRO A 87 5.10 -10.35 -10.61
CA PRO A 87 5.24 -9.29 -9.63
C PRO A 87 3.96 -8.45 -9.51
N PHE A 88 3.58 -8.13 -8.29
CA PHE A 88 2.36 -7.36 -7.98
C PHE A 88 2.66 -6.17 -7.08
N ALA A 89 1.85 -5.12 -7.21
CA ALA A 89 1.91 -3.96 -6.34
C ALA A 89 1.03 -4.15 -5.10
N VAL A 90 1.48 -3.62 -3.97
CA VAL A 90 0.71 -3.52 -2.73
C VAL A 90 0.67 -2.06 -2.32
N ILE A 91 -0.53 -1.57 -2.01
CA ILE A 91 -0.76 -0.22 -1.50
C ILE A 91 -1.54 -0.32 -0.20
N ASN A 92 -1.04 0.28 0.86
CA ASN A 92 -1.77 0.37 2.12
C ASN A 92 -3.04 1.22 1.94
N GLY A 93 -4.19 0.68 2.32
CA GLY A 93 -5.49 1.34 2.15
C GLY A 93 -5.76 2.51 3.11
N ASP A 94 -4.79 2.86 3.96
CA ASP A 94 -4.91 3.91 4.97
C ASP A 94 -3.91 5.07 4.76
N ILE A 95 -3.29 5.13 3.61
CA ILE A 95 -2.47 6.25 3.17
C ILE A 95 -3.23 7.10 2.13
N PHE A 96 -2.79 8.32 1.93
CA PHE A 96 -3.13 9.17 0.80
C PHE A 96 -1.84 9.68 0.17
N CYS A 97 -1.75 9.70 -1.17
CA CYS A 97 -0.58 10.20 -1.87
C CYS A 97 -0.91 10.67 -3.29
N ASP A 98 -0.03 11.51 -3.83
CA ASP A 98 -0.02 11.93 -5.24
C ASP A 98 1.01 11.16 -6.08
N TYR A 99 1.42 9.97 -5.61
CA TYR A 99 2.35 9.11 -6.33
C TYR A 99 1.78 8.69 -7.70
N ASP A 100 2.61 8.80 -8.74
CA ASP A 100 2.24 8.35 -10.09
C ASP A 100 2.24 6.82 -10.16
N PHE A 101 1.05 6.23 -10.11
CA PHE A 101 0.88 4.76 -10.14
C PHE A 101 1.24 4.13 -11.49
N ALA A 102 1.41 4.91 -12.56
CA ALA A 102 1.91 4.36 -13.83
C ALA A 102 3.32 3.75 -13.68
N LYS A 103 4.14 4.30 -12.79
CA LYS A 103 5.47 3.77 -12.45
C LYS A 103 5.46 2.35 -11.88
N LEU A 104 4.36 1.92 -11.23
CA LEU A 104 4.26 0.57 -10.67
C LEU A 104 4.44 -0.51 -11.73
N ARG A 105 3.97 -0.27 -12.97
CA ARG A 105 4.14 -1.21 -14.07
C ARG A 105 5.59 -1.29 -14.55
N GLU A 106 6.28 -0.16 -14.58
CA GLU A 106 7.69 -0.08 -14.95
C GLU A 106 8.56 -0.82 -13.92
N TRP A 107 8.31 -0.56 -12.64
CA TRP A 107 9.01 -1.24 -11.56
C TRP A 107 8.70 -2.74 -11.48
N ALA A 108 7.47 -3.16 -11.77
CA ALA A 108 7.13 -4.58 -11.85
C ALA A 108 7.91 -5.28 -12.96
N ALA A 109 8.04 -4.63 -14.13
CA ALA A 109 8.83 -5.15 -15.25
C ALA A 109 10.32 -5.21 -14.92
N ALA A 110 10.87 -4.16 -14.30
CA ALA A 110 12.26 -4.12 -13.84
C ALA A 110 12.53 -5.22 -12.80
N LEU A 111 11.66 -5.40 -11.82
CA LEU A 111 11.77 -6.44 -10.80
C LEU A 111 11.84 -7.84 -11.42
N LYS A 112 11.06 -8.07 -12.49
CA LYS A 112 11.08 -9.34 -13.22
C LYS A 112 12.41 -9.56 -13.95
N ALA A 113 13.00 -8.52 -14.53
CA ALA A 113 14.26 -8.58 -15.26
C ALA A 113 15.47 -8.73 -14.33
N ASP A 114 15.53 -7.94 -13.26
CA ASP A 114 16.72 -7.82 -12.39
C ASP A 114 16.85 -8.94 -11.35
N GLY A 115 15.79 -9.70 -11.10
CA GLY A 115 15.77 -10.76 -10.09
C GLY A 115 15.67 -10.27 -8.64
N ASP A 116 15.38 -8.98 -8.44
CA ASP A 116 15.08 -8.41 -7.12
C ASP A 116 13.80 -9.02 -6.51
N ALA A 117 13.72 -9.07 -5.19
CA ALA A 117 12.58 -9.61 -4.46
C ALA A 117 11.48 -8.56 -4.26
N ALA A 118 11.86 -7.29 -4.13
CA ALA A 118 10.94 -6.18 -3.91
C ALA A 118 11.47 -4.85 -4.44
N HIS A 119 10.55 -3.92 -4.72
CA HIS A 119 10.81 -2.49 -4.91
C HIS A 119 9.95 -1.68 -3.96
N LEU A 120 10.52 -0.73 -3.21
CA LEU A 120 9.83 0.06 -2.20
C LEU A 120 9.80 1.54 -2.57
N VAL A 121 8.66 2.18 -2.36
CA VAL A 121 8.54 3.64 -2.42
C VAL A 121 8.74 4.19 -1.01
N LEU A 122 9.75 5.01 -0.82
CA LEU A 122 10.03 5.71 0.44
C LEU A 122 9.59 7.17 0.35
N VAL A 123 9.29 7.77 1.50
CA VAL A 123 8.88 9.17 1.64
C VAL A 123 9.69 9.85 2.75
N ASN A 124 9.63 11.17 2.79
CA ASN A 124 10.19 11.95 3.90
C ASN A 124 9.60 11.49 5.24
N ASN A 125 10.40 11.51 6.28
CA ASN A 125 9.94 11.11 7.61
C ASN A 125 8.91 12.11 8.13
N PRO A 126 7.68 11.66 8.39
CA PRO A 126 6.68 12.52 9.04
C PRO A 126 7.02 12.73 10.51
N ALA A 127 6.47 13.78 11.13
CA ALA A 127 6.76 14.15 12.51
C ALA A 127 6.55 13.02 13.52
N GLN A 128 5.57 12.14 13.28
CA GLN A 128 5.27 10.99 14.14
C GLN A 128 6.20 9.78 13.91
N HIS A 129 7.03 9.79 12.85
CA HIS A 129 7.99 8.72 12.56
C HIS A 129 9.36 9.29 12.12
N PRO A 130 10.04 10.07 12.98
CA PRO A 130 11.24 10.84 12.61
C PRO A 130 12.46 9.98 12.27
N ASN A 131 12.49 8.73 12.72
CA ASN A 131 13.63 7.83 12.53
C ASN A 131 13.61 7.08 11.20
N GLY A 132 12.46 7.04 10.50
CA GLY A 132 12.27 6.28 9.27
C GLY A 132 12.48 4.76 9.44
N ASP A 133 12.35 4.04 8.33
CA ASP A 133 12.41 2.58 8.29
C ASP A 133 13.68 2.08 7.61
N PHE A 134 14.01 2.65 6.44
CA PHE A 134 15.08 2.17 5.56
C PHE A 134 15.90 3.31 4.96
N GLY A 135 17.18 3.07 4.75
CA GLY A 135 18.06 3.93 3.96
C GLY A 135 17.86 3.70 2.45
N LEU A 136 18.24 4.69 1.64
CA LEU A 136 18.22 4.60 0.19
C LEU A 136 19.57 5.07 -0.39
N GLN A 137 20.25 4.20 -1.13
CA GLN A 137 21.52 4.51 -1.79
C GLN A 137 21.48 4.03 -3.24
N ARG A 138 21.57 4.95 -4.21
CA ARG A 138 21.58 4.62 -5.64
C ARG A 138 20.47 3.62 -6.04
N GLN A 139 19.24 3.87 -5.64
CA GLN A 139 18.07 3.00 -5.87
C GLN A 139 18.15 1.62 -5.16
N ARG A 140 19.03 1.43 -4.20
CA ARG A 140 19.06 0.23 -3.35
C ARG A 140 18.62 0.57 -1.94
N ILE A 141 17.71 -0.22 -1.42
CA ILE A 141 17.27 -0.12 -0.03
C ILE A 141 18.37 -0.69 0.87
N THR A 142 18.63 0.01 1.97
CA THR A 142 19.65 -0.38 2.97
C THR A 142 19.09 -0.23 4.38
N ASP A 143 19.77 -0.79 5.38
CA ASP A 143 19.47 -0.55 6.80
C ASP A 143 20.27 0.62 7.39
N SER A 144 21.14 1.27 6.58
CA SER A 144 21.98 2.37 7.03
C SER A 144 21.23 3.70 7.11
N THR A 145 21.74 4.61 7.96
CA THR A 145 21.26 6.00 8.09
C THR A 145 21.91 6.89 7.01
N PRO A 146 21.26 8.00 6.61
CA PRO A 146 19.91 8.44 7.02
C PRO A 146 18.82 7.55 6.47
N LYS A 147 17.72 7.37 7.24
CA LYS A 147 16.58 6.56 6.85
C LYS A 147 15.40 7.44 6.42
N LEU A 148 14.60 6.90 5.52
CA LEU A 148 13.32 7.42 5.06
C LEU A 148 12.19 6.48 5.53
N THR A 149 10.96 6.97 5.51
CA THR A 149 9.78 6.19 5.89
C THR A 149 9.29 5.35 4.71
N PHE A 150 8.95 4.09 4.95
CA PHE A 150 8.25 3.27 3.96
C PHE A 150 6.82 3.78 3.77
N SER A 151 6.49 4.13 2.54
CA SER A 151 5.20 4.78 2.23
C SER A 151 3.99 3.86 2.36
N GLY A 152 4.19 2.54 2.44
CA GLY A 152 3.13 1.55 2.28
C GLY A 152 2.83 1.21 0.81
N ILE A 153 3.67 1.68 -0.13
CA ILE A 153 3.61 1.32 -1.55
C ILE A 153 4.85 0.49 -1.90
N GLY A 154 4.64 -0.71 -2.39
CA GLY A 154 5.75 -1.57 -2.82
C GLY A 154 5.33 -2.55 -3.90
N ILE A 155 6.28 -3.03 -4.66
CA ILE A 155 6.12 -4.09 -5.65
C ILE A 155 6.89 -5.32 -5.16
N TYR A 156 6.31 -6.49 -5.28
CA TYR A 156 6.86 -7.70 -4.72
C TYR A 156 6.78 -8.87 -5.69
N ARG A 157 7.75 -9.78 -5.61
CA ARG A 157 7.62 -11.10 -6.23
C ARG A 157 6.82 -12.03 -5.31
N PRO A 158 5.91 -12.85 -5.86
CA PRO A 158 5.16 -13.84 -5.08
C PRO A 158 6.07 -14.76 -4.26
N ALA A 159 7.26 -15.09 -4.79
CA ALA A 159 8.23 -15.95 -4.13
C ALA A 159 8.64 -15.46 -2.73
N LEU A 160 8.58 -14.16 -2.46
CA LEU A 160 8.91 -13.58 -1.15
C LEU A 160 7.98 -14.09 -0.03
N PHE A 161 6.78 -14.50 -0.35
CA PHE A 161 5.73 -14.86 0.61
C PHE A 161 5.39 -16.36 0.63
N LYS A 162 5.98 -17.17 -0.27
CA LYS A 162 5.61 -18.58 -0.46
C LYS A 162 5.86 -19.47 0.77
N ASP A 163 6.84 -19.10 1.60
CA ASP A 163 7.19 -19.87 2.81
C ASP A 163 6.37 -19.47 4.03
N ILE A 164 5.46 -18.50 3.91
CA ILE A 164 4.54 -18.12 4.99
C ILE A 164 3.32 -19.06 4.92
N PRO A 165 3.07 -19.89 5.94
CA PRO A 165 1.89 -20.74 5.94
C PRO A 165 0.62 -19.89 5.91
N ARG A 166 -0.34 -20.29 5.08
CA ARG A 166 -1.60 -19.54 4.89
C ARG A 166 -2.34 -19.37 6.22
N GLY A 167 -2.70 -18.14 6.55
CA GLY A 167 -3.40 -17.78 7.78
C GLY A 167 -2.49 -17.50 8.98
N ASN A 168 -1.18 -17.56 8.82
CA ASN A 168 -0.23 -17.14 9.85
C ASN A 168 -0.07 -15.62 9.88
N ILE A 169 0.07 -15.08 11.07
CA ILE A 169 0.43 -13.69 11.29
C ILE A 169 1.90 -13.50 10.93
N ALA A 170 2.20 -12.60 10.01
CA ALA A 170 3.57 -12.32 9.59
C ALA A 170 3.78 -10.83 9.28
N PRO A 171 4.70 -10.14 9.97
CA PRO A 171 5.09 -8.78 9.64
C PRO A 171 5.95 -8.74 8.37
N LEU A 172 5.81 -7.68 7.57
CA LEU A 172 6.56 -7.51 6.33
C LEU A 172 8.03 -7.13 6.57
N ALA A 173 8.30 -6.31 7.58
CA ALA A 173 9.64 -5.75 7.79
C ALA A 173 10.77 -6.77 7.98
N PRO A 174 10.61 -7.89 8.71
CA PRO A 174 11.64 -8.92 8.80
C PRO A 174 11.97 -9.57 7.47
N LEU A 175 10.96 -9.82 6.61
CA LEU A 175 11.17 -10.38 5.28
C LEU A 175 11.96 -9.42 4.39
N LEU A 176 11.60 -8.13 4.42
CA LEU A 176 12.32 -7.11 3.69
C LEU A 176 13.78 -7.01 4.15
N ARG A 177 14.03 -6.98 5.47
CA ARG A 177 15.40 -6.92 6.00
C ARG A 177 16.27 -8.10 5.56
N ALA A 178 15.70 -9.29 5.51
CA ALA A 178 16.41 -10.46 4.98
C ALA A 178 16.81 -10.27 3.51
N GLN A 179 15.94 -9.71 2.67
CA GLN A 179 16.25 -9.45 1.27
C GLN A 179 17.18 -8.24 1.07
N ILE A 180 17.07 -7.22 1.93
CA ILE A 180 17.98 -6.06 1.95
C ILE A 180 19.40 -6.52 2.24
N ALA A 181 19.61 -7.42 3.20
CA ALA A 181 20.94 -7.99 3.52
C ALA A 181 21.56 -8.74 2.33
N LEU A 182 20.71 -9.26 1.42
CA LEU A 182 21.15 -9.92 0.17
C LEU A 182 21.29 -8.95 -1.01
N GLY A 183 21.04 -7.64 -0.81
CA GLY A 183 21.06 -6.64 -1.86
C GLY A 183 19.93 -6.79 -2.90
N LYS A 184 18.83 -7.45 -2.55
CA LYS A 184 17.72 -7.80 -3.46
C LYS A 184 16.47 -6.91 -3.28
N VAL A 185 16.64 -5.69 -2.79
CA VAL A 185 15.54 -4.74 -2.66
C VAL A 185 15.95 -3.41 -3.27
N SER A 186 15.26 -3.02 -4.32
CA SER A 186 15.38 -1.69 -4.91
C SER A 186 14.38 -0.72 -4.31
N GLY A 187 14.51 0.57 -4.60
CA GLY A 187 13.56 1.57 -4.13
C GLY A 187 13.77 2.94 -4.72
N GLU A 188 12.78 3.78 -4.52
CA GLU A 188 12.79 5.19 -4.90
C GLU A 188 12.32 6.09 -3.76
N HIS A 189 12.64 7.38 -3.85
CA HIS A 189 12.18 8.41 -2.92
C HIS A 189 11.11 9.28 -3.59
N HIS A 190 9.87 9.14 -3.13
CA HIS A 190 8.77 10.01 -3.49
C HIS A 190 8.78 11.25 -2.59
N GLN A 191 8.86 12.43 -3.20
CA GLN A 191 8.94 13.72 -2.49
C GLN A 191 7.64 14.54 -2.55
N GLY A 192 6.58 13.96 -3.16
CA GLY A 192 5.27 14.58 -3.27
C GLY A 192 4.45 14.45 -1.98
N LEU A 193 3.15 14.68 -2.11
CA LEU A 193 2.21 14.57 -1.01
C LEU A 193 2.03 13.11 -0.60
N TRP A 194 2.28 12.84 0.67
CA TRP A 194 2.00 11.56 1.29
C TRP A 194 1.54 11.78 2.74
N VAL A 195 0.47 11.12 3.12
CA VAL A 195 -0.10 11.19 4.47
C VAL A 195 -0.54 9.80 4.92
N ASP A 196 -0.02 9.35 6.06
CA ASP A 196 -0.59 8.22 6.82
C ASP A 196 -1.77 8.73 7.65
N VAL A 197 -2.95 8.23 7.34
CA VAL A 197 -4.20 8.62 8.01
C VAL A 197 -4.38 7.81 9.31
N GLY A 198 -3.49 8.03 10.28
CA GLY A 198 -3.46 7.27 11.54
C GLY A 198 -4.27 7.91 12.68
N THR A 199 -4.71 9.16 12.58
CA THR A 199 -5.48 9.86 13.62
C THR A 199 -6.66 10.65 13.02
N PRO A 200 -7.75 10.90 13.81
CA PRO A 200 -8.85 11.77 13.37
C PRO A 200 -8.40 13.17 12.95
N GLN A 201 -7.40 13.72 13.64
CA GLN A 201 -6.84 15.02 13.31
C GLN A 201 -6.18 15.02 11.93
N ARG A 202 -5.30 14.03 11.63
CA ARG A 202 -4.66 13.91 10.30
C ARG A 202 -5.69 13.69 9.19
N LEU A 203 -6.77 12.98 9.47
CA LEU A 203 -7.89 12.83 8.52
C LEU A 203 -8.52 14.18 8.20
N ALA A 204 -8.84 15.00 9.21
CA ALA A 204 -9.48 16.30 9.03
C ALA A 204 -8.56 17.32 8.31
N GLU A 205 -7.27 17.33 8.65
CA GLU A 205 -6.25 18.15 7.98
C GLU A 205 -6.14 17.77 6.49
N LEU A 206 -6.07 16.47 6.19
CA LEU A 206 -6.02 15.97 4.84
C LEU A 206 -7.30 16.29 4.05
N ASP A 207 -8.48 16.10 4.64
CA ASP A 207 -9.76 16.45 3.99
C ASP A 207 -9.79 17.92 3.58
N THR A 208 -9.36 18.81 4.48
CA THR A 208 -9.27 20.26 4.21
C THR A 208 -8.29 20.53 3.06
N GLN A 209 -7.10 19.93 3.07
CA GLN A 209 -6.10 20.10 2.03
C GLN A 209 -6.60 19.63 0.66
N VAL A 210 -7.20 18.44 0.59
CA VAL A 210 -7.71 17.87 -0.66
C VAL A 210 -8.85 18.70 -1.22
N ARG A 211 -9.78 19.19 -0.39
CA ARG A 211 -10.87 20.10 -0.83
C ARG A 211 -10.31 21.39 -1.40
N THR A 212 -9.29 21.95 -0.79
CA THR A 212 -8.64 23.18 -1.27
C THR A 212 -8.01 22.97 -2.64
N LEU A 213 -7.31 21.85 -2.85
CA LEU A 213 -6.69 21.52 -4.13
C LEU A 213 -7.70 21.30 -5.27
N HIS A 214 -8.87 20.73 -4.96
CA HIS A 214 -9.92 20.47 -5.96
C HIS A 214 -10.82 21.69 -6.24
N ASN A 215 -10.84 22.68 -5.35
CA ASN A 215 -11.61 23.92 -5.52
C ASN A 215 -10.74 25.08 -6.03
N ALA A 216 -9.45 24.86 -6.27
CA ALA A 216 -8.60 25.83 -6.95
C ALA A 216 -9.03 25.94 -8.42
N PRO A 217 -9.26 27.19 -8.95
CA PRO A 217 -9.77 27.43 -10.30
C PRO A 217 -8.83 26.97 -11.40
#